data_3da372a506437a2c8781790d8455494c
#
_entry.id   3da372a506437a2c8781790d8455494c
#
_cell.length_a   1.000
_cell.length_b   1.000
_cell.length_c   1.000
_cell.angle_alpha   90.00
_cell.angle_beta   90.00
_cell.angle_gamma   90.00
#
_symmetry.space_group_name_H-M   'P 1'
#
loop_
_entity.id
_entity.type
_entity.pdbx_description
1 polymer ?
#
loop_
_entity_poly.entity_id
_entity_poly.type
_entity_poly.pdbx_seq_one_letter_code
_entity_poly.pdbx_strand_id
1 'polypeptide(L)'
;MRRLFWCVLLAGGLTGGTLPETPSHMQLIPAGEFTMGTDDSASIPNERPAHRVRLGAFWMDAHDVTNAEFRRFVAATGYVTTAERQVDWDELKKQLPPDTPKPSADRLQPGSLVFTPPDHPVDLRDMSNWWTWTTGANWKHPQGPQSNIVGKDKFPVVQVSWDDAAAYAKWAGKRLPTEAEWEYAARGGAASNTRYIWGDAFKPGGKFQANTFTGTFPYRNTAEDGFAGLAPVESFPRNGYGLYDMAGNVWNWCSDAYADDAHTRAKAQGICCNPPAPLSANSGQDLTSILRVTKGGSFLCNPNYCESYRPTARRGTPHDTGSEHVGFRCVKDAQ
;
A
#
# COMPACT_ATOMS: atom_id res chain seq x y z
N MET A 1 -23.09 8.01 78.94
CA MET A 1 -22.58 8.91 77.85
C MET A 1 -22.05 8.04 76.73
N ARG A 2 -22.84 7.84 75.67
CA ARG A 2 -22.46 7.06 74.47
C ARG A 2 -22.07 8.07 73.38
N ARG A 3 -20.82 8.04 72.91
CA ARG A 3 -20.34 8.82 71.80
C ARG A 3 -20.62 8.09 70.51
N LEU A 4 -21.47 8.60 69.61
CA LEU A 4 -21.63 8.15 68.24
C LEU A 4 -20.45 8.66 67.40
N PHE A 5 -19.75 7.71 66.72
CA PHE A 5 -18.82 8.04 65.65
C PHE A 5 -19.57 8.02 64.33
N TRP A 6 -19.52 9.12 63.62
CA TRP A 6 -20.01 9.24 62.25
C TRP A 6 -18.87 8.86 61.31
N CYS A 7 -19.04 7.76 60.53
CA CYS A 7 -18.19 7.43 59.41
C CYS A 7 -18.70 8.19 58.16
N VAL A 8 -17.90 9.10 57.64
CA VAL A 8 -18.14 9.78 56.35
C VAL A 8 -17.57 8.87 55.27
N LEU A 9 -18.44 8.22 54.50
CA LEU A 9 -18.09 7.49 53.29
C LEU A 9 -17.84 8.52 52.16
N LEU A 10 -16.58 8.73 51.79
CA LEU A 10 -16.19 9.41 50.55
C LEU A 10 -16.45 8.50 49.37
N ALA A 11 -17.52 8.76 48.62
CA ALA A 11 -17.75 8.15 47.31
C ALA A 11 -16.78 8.73 46.33
N GLY A 12 -15.69 7.99 46.02
CA GLY A 12 -14.78 8.30 44.91
C GLY A 12 -15.51 8.08 43.59
N GLY A 13 -15.83 9.19 42.90
CA GLY A 13 -16.36 9.11 41.52
C GLY A 13 -15.33 8.55 40.58
N LEU A 14 -15.57 7.32 40.08
CA LEU A 14 -14.90 6.79 38.92
C LEU A 14 -15.33 7.62 37.70
N THR A 15 -14.45 8.50 37.23
CA THR A 15 -14.60 9.12 35.92
C THR A 15 -14.44 8.02 34.87
N GLY A 16 -15.56 7.48 34.42
CA GLY A 16 -15.59 6.56 33.29
C GLY A 16 -15.11 7.30 32.04
N GLY A 17 -13.84 7.15 31.69
CA GLY A 17 -13.35 7.54 30.39
C GLY A 17 -14.12 6.73 29.35
N THR A 18 -14.91 7.40 28.51
CA THR A 18 -15.50 6.77 27.33
C THR A 18 -14.36 6.22 26.49
N LEU A 19 -14.37 4.91 26.25
CA LEU A 19 -13.46 4.32 25.25
C LEU A 19 -13.65 5.07 23.94
N PRO A 20 -12.57 5.45 23.23
CA PRO A 20 -12.68 6.14 21.96
C PRO A 20 -13.54 5.29 21.01
N GLU A 21 -14.53 5.94 20.39
CA GLU A 21 -15.42 5.27 19.42
C GLU A 21 -14.56 4.62 18.33
N THR A 22 -14.70 3.30 18.14
CA THR A 22 -13.99 2.56 17.09
C THR A 22 -14.37 3.13 15.74
N PRO A 23 -13.42 3.69 14.96
CA PRO A 23 -13.72 4.17 13.63
C PRO A 23 -14.25 3.00 12.78
N SER A 24 -15.34 3.23 12.07
CA SER A 24 -15.96 2.23 11.20
C SER A 24 -14.93 1.62 10.24
N HIS A 25 -14.88 0.28 10.17
CA HIS A 25 -14.00 -0.51 9.31
C HIS A 25 -12.48 -0.38 9.58
N MET A 26 -12.07 0.09 10.75
CA MET A 26 -10.65 0.15 11.13
C MET A 26 -10.35 -0.82 12.27
N GLN A 27 -9.10 -1.28 12.34
CA GLN A 27 -8.54 -2.10 13.40
C GLN A 27 -7.55 -1.28 14.22
N LEU A 28 -7.60 -1.40 15.54
CA LEU A 28 -6.59 -0.78 16.41
C LEU A 28 -5.30 -1.60 16.37
N ILE A 29 -4.24 -0.98 15.93
CA ILE A 29 -2.89 -1.56 15.96
C ILE A 29 -2.22 -1.06 17.25
N PRO A 30 -1.86 -1.96 18.19
CA PRO A 30 -1.29 -1.55 19.46
C PRO A 30 0.08 -0.91 19.30
N ALA A 31 0.45 -0.02 20.22
CA ALA A 31 1.81 0.47 20.31
C ALA A 31 2.79 -0.69 20.55
N GLY A 32 3.99 -0.60 19.97
CA GLY A 32 4.97 -1.67 20.17
C GLY A 32 6.29 -1.42 19.47
N GLU A 33 7.19 -2.38 19.61
CA GLU A 33 8.47 -2.43 18.92
C GLU A 33 8.54 -3.68 18.05
N PHE A 34 9.14 -3.55 16.88
CA PHE A 34 9.38 -4.67 15.99
C PHE A 34 10.70 -4.53 15.25
N THR A 35 11.10 -5.59 14.59
CA THR A 35 12.23 -5.57 13.66
C THR A 35 11.69 -5.36 12.25
N MET A 36 11.96 -4.19 11.68
CA MET A 36 11.62 -3.81 10.32
C MET A 36 12.70 -4.29 9.36
N GLY A 37 12.30 -4.72 8.16
CA GLY A 37 13.21 -5.27 7.16
C GLY A 37 13.71 -6.67 7.49
N THR A 38 14.81 -7.06 6.88
CA THR A 38 15.39 -8.41 7.03
C THR A 38 16.91 -8.37 6.90
N ASP A 39 17.61 -9.38 7.42
CA ASP A 39 19.01 -9.67 7.13
C ASP A 39 19.16 -10.89 6.21
N ASP A 40 18.05 -11.47 5.70
CA ASP A 40 18.08 -12.56 4.73
C ASP A 40 18.76 -12.13 3.43
N SER A 41 19.88 -12.78 3.09
CA SER A 41 20.66 -12.48 1.87
C SER A 41 19.90 -12.80 0.58
N ALA A 42 18.87 -13.64 0.64
CA ALA A 42 18.01 -13.94 -0.51
C ALA A 42 16.97 -12.84 -0.80
N SER A 43 16.78 -11.89 0.13
CA SER A 43 15.91 -10.72 -0.09
C SER A 43 16.56 -9.68 -1.01
N ILE A 44 15.75 -8.78 -1.54
CA ILE A 44 16.25 -7.66 -2.34
C ILE A 44 17.10 -6.74 -1.43
N PRO A 45 18.24 -6.19 -1.91
CA PRO A 45 19.14 -5.37 -1.08
C PRO A 45 18.48 -4.21 -0.36
N ASN A 46 17.46 -3.57 -0.96
CA ASN A 46 16.74 -2.44 -0.37
C ASN A 46 15.83 -2.80 0.82
N GLU A 47 15.62 -4.11 1.09
CA GLU A 47 14.91 -4.62 2.26
C GLU A 47 15.82 -4.76 3.48
N ARG A 48 17.13 -4.53 3.30
CA ARG A 48 18.20 -4.74 4.29
C ARG A 48 18.89 -3.45 4.70
N PRO A 49 19.50 -3.39 5.85
CA PRO A 49 19.51 -4.37 6.95
C PRO A 49 18.25 -4.31 7.83
N ALA A 50 18.00 -5.38 8.58
CA ALA A 50 17.02 -5.36 9.65
C ALA A 50 17.40 -4.34 10.74
N HIS A 51 16.41 -3.62 11.28
CA HIS A 51 16.60 -2.62 12.34
C HIS A 51 15.36 -2.53 13.24
N ARG A 52 15.55 -1.98 14.45
CA ARG A 52 14.45 -1.85 15.42
C ARG A 52 13.69 -0.55 15.20
N VAL A 53 12.36 -0.66 15.24
CA VAL A 53 11.43 0.49 15.14
C VAL A 53 10.43 0.41 16.29
N ARG A 54 10.11 1.58 16.89
CA ARG A 54 9.06 1.75 17.89
C ARG A 54 7.93 2.56 17.30
N LEU A 55 6.70 2.11 17.49
CA LEU A 55 5.49 2.77 16.99
C LEU A 55 4.53 3.05 18.14
N GLY A 56 3.84 4.19 18.07
CA GLY A 56 2.64 4.44 18.85
C GLY A 56 1.46 3.60 18.33
N ALA A 57 0.36 3.55 19.10
CA ALA A 57 -0.87 2.95 18.63
C ALA A 57 -1.51 3.79 17.52
N PHE A 58 -2.15 3.13 16.56
CA PHE A 58 -2.88 3.77 15.46
C PHE A 58 -4.02 2.88 14.97
N TRP A 59 -4.98 3.46 14.30
CA TRP A 59 -6.04 2.75 13.61
C TRP A 59 -5.63 2.53 12.15
N MET A 60 -5.91 1.34 11.59
CA MET A 60 -5.68 1.05 10.17
C MET A 60 -6.94 0.47 9.55
N ASP A 61 -7.26 0.86 8.31
CA ASP A 61 -8.35 0.26 7.55
C ASP A 61 -8.18 -1.26 7.46
N ALA A 62 -9.24 -2.01 7.74
CA ALA A 62 -9.21 -3.46 7.76
C ALA A 62 -8.86 -4.07 6.39
N HIS A 63 -9.19 -3.37 5.32
CA HIS A 63 -8.95 -3.74 3.92
C HIS A 63 -8.52 -2.52 3.10
N ASP A 64 -8.15 -2.74 1.85
CA ASP A 64 -7.84 -1.67 0.89
C ASP A 64 -9.09 -0.83 0.60
N VAL A 65 -8.90 0.46 0.30
CA VAL A 65 -10.00 1.34 -0.11
C VAL A 65 -10.65 0.78 -1.37
N THR A 66 -11.95 0.56 -1.29
CA THR A 66 -12.76 -0.06 -2.34
C THR A 66 -13.24 0.95 -3.38
N ASN A 67 -13.66 0.44 -4.55
CA ASN A 67 -14.32 1.26 -5.58
C ASN A 67 -15.57 1.98 -5.04
N ALA A 68 -16.35 1.36 -4.15
CA ALA A 68 -17.50 2.00 -3.55
C ALA A 68 -17.12 3.18 -2.65
N GLU A 69 -16.05 3.04 -1.87
CA GLU A 69 -15.55 4.08 -0.97
C GLU A 69 -14.94 5.24 -1.75
N PHE A 70 -14.11 4.94 -2.75
CA PHE A 70 -13.51 5.96 -3.60
C PHE A 70 -14.56 6.73 -4.43
N ARG A 71 -15.59 6.04 -4.91
CA ARG A 71 -16.73 6.67 -5.60
C ARG A 71 -17.44 7.68 -4.71
N ARG A 72 -17.61 7.39 -3.41
CA ARG A 72 -18.20 8.37 -2.45
C ARG A 72 -17.34 9.62 -2.32
N PHE A 73 -16.03 9.47 -2.25
CA PHE A 73 -15.09 10.60 -2.24
C PHE A 73 -15.24 11.47 -3.49
N VAL A 74 -15.17 10.84 -4.67
CA VAL A 74 -15.30 11.58 -5.94
C VAL A 74 -16.67 12.26 -6.06
N ALA A 75 -17.75 11.58 -5.67
CA ALA A 75 -19.10 12.15 -5.69
C ALA A 75 -19.25 13.35 -4.73
N ALA A 76 -18.60 13.30 -3.56
CA ALA A 76 -18.68 14.37 -2.55
C ALA A 76 -17.83 15.61 -2.89
N THR A 77 -16.74 15.41 -3.66
CA THR A 77 -15.72 16.45 -3.86
C THR A 77 -15.58 16.93 -5.31
N GLY A 78 -16.07 16.17 -6.28
CA GLY A 78 -15.79 16.39 -7.68
C GLY A 78 -14.33 16.15 -8.07
N TYR A 79 -13.60 15.36 -7.26
CA TYR A 79 -12.17 15.12 -7.48
C TYR A 79 -11.91 14.46 -8.84
N VAL A 80 -10.91 14.96 -9.55
CA VAL A 80 -10.42 14.42 -10.83
C VAL A 80 -9.07 13.79 -10.57
N THR A 81 -8.95 12.47 -10.81
CA THR A 81 -7.71 11.73 -10.55
C THR A 81 -6.61 12.07 -11.53
N THR A 82 -5.37 11.77 -11.18
CA THR A 82 -4.20 12.00 -12.04
C THR A 82 -4.39 11.38 -13.42
N ALA A 83 -4.89 10.15 -13.49
CA ALA A 83 -5.14 9.42 -14.73
C ALA A 83 -6.27 10.03 -15.60
N GLU A 84 -7.11 10.90 -15.02
CA GLU A 84 -8.18 11.62 -15.74
C GLU A 84 -7.74 13.02 -16.21
N ARG A 85 -6.55 13.51 -15.80
CA ARG A 85 -6.04 14.84 -16.17
C ARG A 85 -5.24 14.77 -17.46
N GLN A 86 -5.30 15.88 -18.22
CA GLN A 86 -4.43 16.05 -19.37
C GLN A 86 -2.96 16.02 -18.94
N VAL A 87 -2.13 15.26 -19.64
CA VAL A 87 -0.69 15.20 -19.37
C VAL A 87 -0.05 16.54 -19.72
N ASP A 88 0.58 17.18 -18.77
CA ASP A 88 1.39 18.38 -18.98
C ASP A 88 2.79 17.95 -19.42
N TRP A 89 3.11 18.21 -20.70
CA TRP A 89 4.42 17.86 -21.25
C TRP A 89 5.57 18.63 -20.59
N ASP A 90 5.35 19.91 -20.25
CA ASP A 90 6.41 20.74 -19.69
C ASP A 90 6.78 20.28 -18.26
N GLU A 91 5.80 19.76 -17.50
CA GLU A 91 6.06 19.11 -16.22
C GLU A 91 6.67 17.70 -16.40
N LEU A 92 6.12 16.89 -17.30
CA LEU A 92 6.65 15.54 -17.57
C LEU A 92 8.09 15.59 -18.06
N LYS A 93 8.43 16.55 -18.93
CA LYS A 93 9.78 16.72 -19.47
C LYS A 93 10.85 16.94 -18.40
N LYS A 94 10.49 17.56 -17.27
CA LYS A 94 11.43 17.76 -16.14
C LYS A 94 11.90 16.45 -15.50
N GLN A 95 11.13 15.37 -15.69
CA GLN A 95 11.41 14.03 -15.15
C GLN A 95 12.14 13.12 -16.15
N LEU A 96 12.39 13.59 -17.35
CA LEU A 96 12.96 12.81 -18.46
C LEU A 96 14.36 13.34 -18.84
N PRO A 97 15.18 12.52 -19.50
CA PRO A 97 16.45 13.01 -20.07
C PRO A 97 16.24 14.26 -20.91
N PRO A 98 17.16 15.25 -20.85
CA PRO A 98 17.01 16.57 -21.51
C PRO A 98 16.62 16.51 -22.98
N ASP A 99 17.14 15.52 -23.70
CA ASP A 99 16.95 15.35 -25.14
C ASP A 99 15.76 14.46 -25.51
N THR A 100 14.90 14.13 -24.53
CA THR A 100 13.71 13.30 -24.80
C THR A 100 12.77 14.05 -25.72
N PRO A 101 12.44 13.49 -26.91
CA PRO A 101 11.54 14.15 -27.85
C PRO A 101 10.10 14.17 -27.30
N LYS A 102 9.37 15.26 -27.62
CA LYS A 102 7.95 15.36 -27.25
C LYS A 102 7.17 14.24 -27.93
N PRO A 103 6.44 13.41 -27.16
CA PRO A 103 5.56 12.39 -27.74
C PRO A 103 4.46 13.00 -28.61
N SER A 104 3.84 12.18 -29.45
CA SER A 104 2.65 12.57 -30.20
C SER A 104 1.48 12.93 -29.27
N ALA A 105 0.57 13.78 -29.73
CA ALA A 105 -0.54 14.28 -28.91
C ALA A 105 -1.46 13.18 -28.34
N ASP A 106 -1.59 12.06 -29.04
CA ASP A 106 -2.34 10.89 -28.59
C ASP A 106 -1.71 10.21 -27.36
N ARG A 107 -0.38 10.22 -27.25
CA ARG A 107 0.36 9.69 -26.08
C ARG A 107 0.36 10.62 -24.87
N LEU A 108 -0.05 11.87 -25.07
CA LEU A 108 -0.22 12.87 -23.99
C LEU A 108 -1.67 12.95 -23.50
N GLN A 109 -2.58 12.12 -24.03
CA GLN A 109 -3.94 12.03 -23.53
C GLN A 109 -3.98 11.42 -22.13
N PRO A 110 -5.01 11.77 -21.32
CA PRO A 110 -5.25 11.13 -20.03
C PRO A 110 -5.25 9.61 -20.16
N GLY A 111 -4.61 8.94 -19.23
CA GLY A 111 -4.47 7.49 -19.27
C GLY A 111 -3.62 6.96 -18.14
N SER A 112 -3.34 5.67 -18.17
CA SER A 112 -2.53 5.01 -17.15
C SER A 112 -1.93 3.70 -17.67
N LEU A 113 -1.05 3.09 -16.89
CA LEU A 113 -0.42 1.81 -17.20
C LEU A 113 -1.39 0.64 -16.95
N VAL A 114 -1.58 -0.17 -17.98
CA VAL A 114 -2.42 -1.37 -17.96
C VAL A 114 -1.55 -2.60 -18.19
N PHE A 115 -1.76 -3.65 -17.42
CA PHE A 115 -1.11 -4.95 -17.61
C PHE A 115 -1.71 -5.64 -18.85
N THR A 116 -0.87 -5.84 -19.85
CA THR A 116 -1.23 -6.50 -21.09
C THR A 116 -0.35 -7.74 -21.23
N PRO A 117 -0.84 -8.94 -20.78
CA PRO A 117 -0.03 -10.13 -20.82
C PRO A 117 0.32 -10.49 -22.27
N PRO A 118 1.61 -10.78 -22.57
CA PRO A 118 1.98 -11.36 -23.86
C PRO A 118 1.44 -12.80 -23.96
N ASP A 119 1.41 -13.35 -25.17
CA ASP A 119 0.98 -14.74 -25.42
C ASP A 119 2.15 -15.75 -25.43
N HIS A 120 3.38 -15.27 -25.18
CA HIS A 120 4.63 -16.05 -25.20
C HIS A 120 5.62 -15.57 -24.14
N PRO A 121 6.67 -16.35 -23.82
CA PRO A 121 7.76 -15.91 -22.96
C PRO A 121 8.46 -14.67 -23.49
N VAL A 122 8.73 -13.70 -22.60
CA VAL A 122 9.42 -12.44 -22.92
C VAL A 122 10.59 -12.20 -21.98
N ASP A 123 11.47 -11.25 -22.31
CA ASP A 123 12.53 -10.81 -21.41
C ASP A 123 11.94 -10.05 -20.22
N LEU A 124 12.10 -10.61 -19.00
CA LEU A 124 11.57 -10.01 -17.76
C LEU A 124 12.34 -8.77 -17.27
N ARG A 125 13.44 -8.40 -17.94
CA ARG A 125 14.17 -7.15 -17.64
C ARG A 125 13.54 -5.93 -18.30
N ASP A 126 12.71 -6.13 -19.31
CA ASP A 126 12.00 -5.08 -20.02
C ASP A 126 10.50 -5.12 -19.71
N MET A 127 10.09 -4.24 -18.80
CA MET A 127 8.69 -4.15 -18.36
C MET A 127 7.74 -3.68 -19.47
N SER A 128 8.21 -3.07 -20.54
CA SER A 128 7.37 -2.65 -21.67
C SER A 128 6.75 -3.86 -22.42
N ASN A 129 7.26 -5.07 -22.17
CA ASN A 129 6.69 -6.30 -22.73
C ASN A 129 5.30 -6.65 -22.16
N TRP A 130 4.90 -6.09 -21.01
CA TRP A 130 3.61 -6.37 -20.40
C TRP A 130 2.94 -5.14 -19.74
N TRP A 131 3.56 -3.95 -19.79
CA TRP A 131 2.93 -2.71 -19.40
C TRP A 131 2.69 -1.82 -20.59
N THR A 132 1.43 -1.44 -20.80
CA THR A 132 1.04 -0.58 -21.90
C THR A 132 0.38 0.69 -21.37
N TRP A 133 0.86 1.88 -21.81
CA TRP A 133 0.11 3.10 -21.58
C TRP A 133 -1.20 3.06 -22.38
N THR A 134 -2.32 3.12 -21.67
CA THR A 134 -3.65 3.00 -22.25
C THR A 134 -4.43 4.29 -22.04
N THR A 135 -4.68 5.01 -23.12
CA THR A 135 -5.51 6.23 -23.11
C THR A 135 -6.91 5.91 -22.57
N GLY A 136 -7.38 6.74 -21.63
CA GLY A 136 -8.67 6.58 -20.98
C GLY A 136 -8.72 5.54 -19.87
N ALA A 137 -7.60 4.83 -19.58
CA ALA A 137 -7.50 4.01 -18.38
C ALA A 137 -7.45 4.91 -17.14
N ASN A 138 -8.34 4.64 -16.19
CA ASN A 138 -8.47 5.36 -14.91
C ASN A 138 -9.25 4.49 -13.92
N TRP A 139 -9.51 4.98 -12.72
CA TRP A 139 -10.18 4.21 -11.67
C TRP A 139 -11.59 3.70 -12.03
N LYS A 140 -12.32 4.37 -12.96
CA LYS A 140 -13.63 3.92 -13.49
C LYS A 140 -13.49 2.90 -14.61
N HIS A 141 -12.40 2.98 -15.32
CA HIS A 141 -12.05 2.19 -16.51
C HIS A 141 -10.65 1.58 -16.36
N PRO A 142 -10.44 0.62 -15.40
CA PRO A 142 -9.10 0.20 -15.00
C PRO A 142 -8.23 -0.38 -16.12
N GLN A 143 -8.85 -0.98 -17.13
CA GLN A 143 -8.19 -1.58 -18.29
C GLN A 143 -8.44 -0.80 -19.59
N GLY A 144 -8.78 0.49 -19.48
CA GLY A 144 -9.09 1.36 -20.60
C GLY A 144 -10.59 1.54 -20.86
N PRO A 145 -10.97 2.34 -21.87
CA PRO A 145 -12.34 2.84 -22.07
C PRO A 145 -13.43 1.78 -22.20
N GLN A 146 -13.06 0.57 -22.61
CA GLN A 146 -14.02 -0.55 -22.77
C GLN A 146 -14.24 -1.32 -21.47
N SER A 147 -13.46 -1.05 -20.43
CA SER A 147 -13.63 -1.65 -19.11
C SER A 147 -14.50 -0.78 -18.20
N ASN A 148 -15.03 -1.37 -17.11
CA ASN A 148 -15.77 -0.63 -16.10
C ASN A 148 -15.69 -1.34 -14.74
N ILE A 149 -16.22 -0.66 -13.70
CA ILE A 149 -16.29 -1.15 -12.33
C ILE A 149 -17.72 -1.47 -11.88
N VAL A 150 -18.66 -1.64 -12.81
CA VAL A 150 -20.05 -2.05 -12.50
C VAL A 150 -20.03 -3.43 -11.87
N GLY A 151 -20.69 -3.56 -10.71
CA GLY A 151 -20.68 -4.81 -9.91
C GLY A 151 -19.37 -5.10 -9.16
N LYS A 152 -18.39 -4.19 -9.22
CA LYS A 152 -17.07 -4.33 -8.55
C LYS A 152 -16.93 -3.40 -7.34
N ASP A 153 -18.01 -3.16 -6.61
CA ASP A 153 -18.02 -2.25 -5.46
C ASP A 153 -17.04 -2.65 -4.36
N LYS A 154 -16.87 -3.96 -4.13
CA LYS A 154 -15.94 -4.51 -3.13
C LYS A 154 -14.51 -4.75 -3.63
N PHE A 155 -14.20 -4.43 -4.86
CA PHE A 155 -12.83 -4.53 -5.35
C PHE A 155 -12.01 -3.31 -4.90
N PRO A 156 -10.70 -3.47 -4.64
CA PRO A 156 -9.84 -2.33 -4.35
C PRO A 156 -9.86 -1.34 -5.50
N VAL A 157 -9.85 -0.05 -5.18
CA VAL A 157 -9.64 0.98 -6.20
C VAL A 157 -8.20 0.92 -6.68
N VAL A 158 -8.03 0.98 -8.00
CA VAL A 158 -6.73 0.98 -8.68
C VAL A 158 -6.66 2.13 -9.68
N GLN A 159 -5.56 2.28 -10.39
CA GLN A 159 -5.33 3.40 -11.31
C GLN A 159 -5.35 4.76 -10.57
N VAL A 160 -4.92 4.76 -9.32
CA VAL A 160 -4.82 5.93 -8.46
C VAL A 160 -3.36 6.22 -8.13
N SER A 161 -2.95 7.47 -8.28
CA SER A 161 -1.62 7.95 -7.90
C SER A 161 -1.50 8.09 -6.38
N TRP A 162 -0.28 8.36 -5.89
CA TRP A 162 -0.08 8.70 -4.49
C TRP A 162 -0.84 9.97 -4.09
N ASP A 163 -0.87 10.96 -4.98
CA ASP A 163 -1.59 12.22 -4.75
C ASP A 163 -3.10 11.99 -4.64
N ASP A 164 -3.67 11.11 -5.47
CA ASP A 164 -5.08 10.71 -5.39
C ASP A 164 -5.40 10.01 -4.07
N ALA A 165 -4.53 9.08 -3.65
CA ALA A 165 -4.65 8.35 -2.39
C ALA A 165 -4.54 9.28 -1.17
N ALA A 166 -3.60 10.24 -1.19
CA ALA A 166 -3.43 11.24 -0.15
C ALA A 166 -4.63 12.21 -0.07
N ALA A 167 -5.19 12.60 -1.22
CA ALA A 167 -6.40 13.43 -1.28
C ALA A 167 -7.62 12.71 -0.68
N TYR A 168 -7.81 11.42 -1.02
CA TYR A 168 -8.85 10.59 -0.39
C TYR A 168 -8.65 10.50 1.12
N ALA A 169 -7.44 10.15 1.57
CA ALA A 169 -7.13 9.99 2.98
C ALA A 169 -7.45 11.27 3.77
N LYS A 170 -7.03 12.42 3.26
CA LYS A 170 -7.33 13.74 3.86
C LYS A 170 -8.84 14.01 3.94
N TRP A 171 -9.59 13.73 2.87
CA TRP A 171 -11.05 13.89 2.86
C TRP A 171 -11.71 13.01 3.91
N ALA A 172 -11.24 11.76 4.06
CA ALA A 172 -11.75 10.80 5.04
C ALA A 172 -11.35 11.11 6.49
N GLY A 173 -10.58 12.18 6.75
CA GLY A 173 -10.04 12.49 8.08
C GLY A 173 -8.99 11.49 8.55
N LYS A 174 -8.24 10.92 7.60
CA LYS A 174 -7.21 9.89 7.74
C LYS A 174 -5.90 10.36 7.09
N ARG A 175 -4.90 9.50 7.07
CA ARG A 175 -3.64 9.65 6.34
C ARG A 175 -3.20 8.33 5.72
N LEU A 176 -2.22 8.37 4.82
CA LEU A 176 -1.54 7.16 4.38
C LEU A 176 -0.66 6.62 5.53
N PRO A 177 -0.47 5.29 5.63
CA PRO A 177 0.46 4.70 6.58
C PRO A 177 1.90 5.09 6.24
N THR A 178 2.75 5.20 7.24
CA THR A 178 4.19 5.12 6.99
C THR A 178 4.57 3.70 6.60
N GLU A 179 5.74 3.53 5.96
CA GLU A 179 6.26 2.20 5.63
C GLU A 179 6.40 1.31 6.87
N ALA A 180 6.87 1.88 7.97
CA ALA A 180 7.03 1.15 9.23
C ALA A 180 5.69 0.74 9.85
N GLU A 181 4.67 1.61 9.84
CA GLU A 181 3.32 1.28 10.28
C GLU A 181 2.70 0.17 9.43
N TRP A 182 2.89 0.27 8.11
CA TRP A 182 2.38 -0.74 7.19
C TRP A 182 3.01 -2.12 7.47
N GLU A 183 4.36 -2.21 7.58
CA GLU A 183 5.05 -3.47 7.82
C GLU A 183 4.71 -4.05 9.20
N TYR A 184 4.67 -3.22 10.25
CA TYR A 184 4.27 -3.64 11.59
C TYR A 184 2.86 -4.23 11.61
N ALA A 185 1.92 -3.54 10.98
CA ALA A 185 0.54 -3.99 10.87
C ALA A 185 0.42 -5.28 10.05
N ALA A 186 1.18 -5.39 8.94
CA ALA A 186 1.20 -6.59 8.10
C ALA A 186 1.66 -7.83 8.85
N ARG A 187 2.65 -7.69 9.75
CA ARG A 187 3.15 -8.80 10.58
C ARG A 187 2.11 -9.32 11.59
N GLY A 188 1.03 -8.58 11.85
CA GLY A 188 -0.13 -9.06 12.61
C GLY A 188 0.16 -9.47 14.06
N GLY A 189 1.20 -8.88 14.70
CA GLY A 189 1.61 -9.23 16.06
C GLY A 189 2.44 -10.52 16.16
N ALA A 190 2.88 -11.09 15.04
CA ALA A 190 3.74 -12.26 15.05
C ALA A 190 5.09 -11.93 15.73
N ALA A 191 5.48 -12.75 16.69
CA ALA A 191 6.73 -12.58 17.45
C ALA A 191 7.99 -12.85 16.61
N SER A 192 7.87 -13.46 15.43
CA SER A 192 8.97 -13.87 14.56
C SER A 192 8.94 -13.17 13.21
N ASN A 193 10.13 -12.94 12.65
CA ASN A 193 10.29 -12.44 11.28
C ASN A 193 10.11 -13.58 10.26
N THR A 194 8.89 -14.10 10.16
CA THR A 194 8.55 -15.10 9.15
C THR A 194 8.67 -14.52 7.73
N ARG A 195 8.90 -15.40 6.75
CA ARG A 195 9.04 -15.02 5.34
C ARG A 195 7.77 -14.35 4.81
N TYR A 196 6.60 -14.88 5.14
CA TYR A 196 5.29 -14.32 4.78
C TYR A 196 4.52 -13.91 6.03
N ILE A 197 3.48 -13.11 5.87
CA ILE A 197 2.63 -12.66 6.98
C ILE A 197 1.91 -13.82 7.69
N TRP A 198 1.81 -14.97 7.04
CA TRP A 198 1.15 -16.20 7.54
C TRP A 198 2.14 -17.31 7.94
N GLY A 199 3.45 -17.08 7.90
CA GLY A 199 4.49 -18.04 8.26
C GLY A 199 5.53 -18.22 7.15
N ASP A 200 6.23 -19.36 7.12
CA ASP A 200 7.34 -19.58 6.19
C ASP A 200 6.96 -20.39 4.95
N ALA A 201 5.84 -21.10 4.98
CA ALA A 201 5.35 -21.85 3.84
C ALA A 201 4.47 -20.97 2.94
N PHE A 202 4.76 -20.93 1.63
CA PHE A 202 3.96 -20.15 0.67
C PHE A 202 2.49 -20.60 0.63
N LYS A 203 2.25 -21.91 0.63
CA LYS A 203 0.90 -22.51 0.62
C LYS A 203 0.76 -23.47 1.82
N PRO A 204 0.51 -22.95 3.04
CA PRO A 204 0.31 -23.81 4.20
C PRO A 204 -0.92 -24.70 3.99
N GLY A 205 -0.74 -26.01 4.17
CA GLY A 205 -1.79 -27.00 3.91
C GLY A 205 -2.30 -27.01 2.45
N GLY A 206 -1.48 -26.55 1.50
CA GLY A 206 -1.83 -26.49 0.09
C GLY A 206 -2.76 -25.33 -0.32
N LYS A 207 -3.07 -24.40 0.60
CA LYS A 207 -4.00 -23.29 0.36
C LYS A 207 -3.27 -21.97 0.13
N PHE A 208 -3.69 -21.22 -0.86
CA PHE A 208 -3.25 -19.83 -1.06
C PHE A 208 -3.73 -18.95 0.08
N GLN A 209 -2.90 -18.01 0.51
CA GLN A 209 -3.17 -17.07 1.58
C GLN A 209 -3.30 -15.62 1.06
N ALA A 210 -3.06 -15.40 -0.22
CA ALA A 210 -3.10 -14.10 -0.87
C ALA A 210 -3.40 -14.26 -2.37
N ASN A 211 -3.93 -13.21 -2.98
CA ASN A 211 -4.11 -13.11 -4.43
C ASN A 211 -2.77 -12.79 -5.09
N THR A 212 -2.24 -13.71 -5.89
CA THR A 212 -0.92 -13.63 -6.53
C THR A 212 -0.97 -14.19 -7.95
N PHE A 213 0.03 -13.88 -8.76
CA PHE A 213 0.10 -14.46 -10.09
C PHE A 213 0.53 -15.94 -10.02
N THR A 214 -0.38 -16.83 -10.38
CA THR A 214 -0.14 -18.28 -10.40
C THR A 214 0.23 -18.74 -11.80
N GLY A 215 1.21 -19.65 -11.91
CA GLY A 215 1.72 -20.12 -13.21
C GLY A 215 2.98 -19.39 -13.65
N THR A 216 3.10 -19.00 -14.92
CA THR A 216 4.33 -18.44 -15.51
C THR A 216 4.14 -16.97 -15.90
N PHE A 217 4.72 -16.08 -15.10
CA PHE A 217 4.68 -14.64 -15.34
C PHE A 217 5.52 -14.26 -16.59
N PRO A 218 5.06 -13.32 -17.44
CA PRO A 218 3.80 -12.57 -17.37
C PRO A 218 2.69 -13.15 -18.28
N TYR A 219 2.94 -14.25 -18.99
CA TYR A 219 2.11 -14.68 -20.11
C TYR A 219 1.09 -15.79 -19.79
N ARG A 220 1.21 -16.47 -18.65
CA ARG A 220 0.31 -17.58 -18.29
C ARG A 220 -0.06 -17.53 -16.82
N ASN A 221 -1.22 -16.93 -16.51
CA ASN A 221 -1.82 -17.05 -15.19
C ASN A 221 -2.78 -18.25 -15.16
N THR A 222 -2.58 -19.18 -14.23
CA THR A 222 -3.43 -20.37 -14.05
C THR A 222 -4.61 -20.13 -13.11
N ALA A 223 -4.65 -18.97 -12.42
CA ALA A 223 -5.69 -18.59 -11.46
C ALA A 223 -5.96 -19.67 -10.38
N GLU A 224 -4.91 -20.40 -9.95
CA GLU A 224 -5.04 -21.45 -8.93
C GLU A 224 -5.43 -20.92 -7.55
N ASP A 225 -5.19 -19.64 -7.29
CA ASP A 225 -5.62 -18.93 -6.07
C ASP A 225 -7.11 -18.49 -6.12
N GLY A 226 -7.76 -18.70 -7.26
CA GLY A 226 -9.17 -18.39 -7.52
C GLY A 226 -9.39 -17.13 -8.36
N PHE A 227 -8.32 -16.35 -8.67
CA PHE A 227 -8.45 -15.08 -9.37
C PHE A 227 -7.41 -14.91 -10.48
N ALA A 228 -7.85 -14.51 -11.66
CA ALA A 228 -6.96 -14.18 -12.77
C ALA A 228 -6.45 -12.73 -12.73
N GLY A 229 -7.03 -11.89 -11.90
CA GLY A 229 -6.73 -10.47 -11.73
C GLY A 229 -7.04 -10.03 -10.30
N LEU A 230 -7.58 -8.83 -10.14
CA LEU A 230 -8.00 -8.32 -8.83
C LEU A 230 -9.04 -9.24 -8.18
N ALA A 231 -8.95 -9.41 -6.87
CA ALA A 231 -9.95 -10.04 -6.02
C ALA A 231 -10.77 -8.98 -5.27
N PRO A 232 -12.04 -9.25 -4.91
CA PRO A 232 -12.72 -8.46 -3.90
C PRO A 232 -11.93 -8.42 -2.60
N VAL A 233 -11.95 -7.31 -1.89
CA VAL A 233 -11.32 -7.24 -0.56
C VAL A 233 -11.88 -8.32 0.36
N GLU A 234 -11.08 -8.77 1.33
CA GLU A 234 -11.44 -9.81 2.29
C GLU A 234 -11.63 -11.22 1.68
N SER A 235 -11.11 -11.46 0.47
CA SER A 235 -11.17 -12.77 -0.16
C SER A 235 -10.24 -13.81 0.46
N PHE A 236 -9.23 -13.38 1.19
CA PHE A 236 -8.24 -14.23 1.86
C PHE A 236 -8.25 -14.04 3.39
N PRO A 237 -7.62 -14.94 4.17
CA PRO A 237 -7.64 -14.84 5.62
C PRO A 237 -7.01 -13.53 6.13
N ARG A 238 -7.60 -12.98 7.19
CA ARG A 238 -7.05 -11.84 7.93
C ARG A 238 -5.85 -12.25 8.77
N ASN A 239 -4.94 -11.31 9.00
CA ASN A 239 -3.81 -11.50 9.91
C ASN A 239 -4.22 -11.39 11.40
N GLY A 240 -3.25 -11.51 12.32
CA GLY A 240 -3.48 -11.47 13.76
C GLY A 240 -4.03 -10.14 14.31
N TYR A 241 -3.90 -9.03 13.58
CA TYR A 241 -4.53 -7.75 13.91
C TYR A 241 -5.90 -7.55 13.23
N GLY A 242 -6.40 -8.55 12.51
CA GLY A 242 -7.71 -8.46 11.83
C GLY A 242 -7.66 -7.75 10.49
N LEU A 243 -6.49 -7.56 9.90
CA LEU A 243 -6.29 -6.90 8.61
C LEU A 243 -6.30 -7.92 7.47
N TYR A 244 -7.02 -7.61 6.40
CA TYR A 244 -7.09 -8.40 5.17
C TYR A 244 -6.16 -7.83 4.11
N ASP A 245 -5.79 -8.66 3.15
CA ASP A 245 -5.08 -8.29 1.92
C ASP A 245 -3.77 -7.50 2.15
N MET A 246 -3.09 -7.79 3.30
CA MET A 246 -1.76 -7.23 3.58
C MET A 246 -0.65 -7.89 2.75
N ALA A 247 -0.99 -8.78 1.85
CA ALA A 247 -0.10 -9.42 0.89
C ALA A 247 -0.87 -9.75 -0.40
N GLY A 248 -0.29 -9.46 -1.56
CA GLY A 248 -0.94 -9.67 -2.85
C GLY A 248 -2.06 -8.67 -3.13
N ASN A 249 -2.94 -9.00 -4.05
CA ASN A 249 -4.05 -8.19 -4.56
C ASN A 249 -3.58 -6.85 -5.16
N VAL A 250 -3.34 -5.81 -4.34
CA VAL A 250 -2.79 -4.54 -4.80
C VAL A 250 -1.64 -4.04 -3.93
N TRP A 251 -0.63 -3.44 -4.55
CA TRP A 251 0.36 -2.65 -3.83
C TRP A 251 -0.33 -1.52 -3.07
N ASN A 252 0.13 -1.26 -1.85
CA ASN A 252 -0.37 -0.16 -1.03
C ASN A 252 0.61 1.01 -1.01
N TRP A 253 0.13 2.20 -1.32
CA TRP A 253 0.86 3.44 -1.13
C TRP A 253 1.18 3.70 0.34
N CYS A 254 2.43 4.06 0.63
CA CYS A 254 2.87 4.59 1.93
C CYS A 254 3.21 6.07 1.81
N SER A 255 3.23 6.78 2.95
CA SER A 255 3.55 8.22 2.99
C SER A 255 5.02 8.53 2.71
N ASP A 256 5.89 7.54 2.87
CA ASP A 256 7.35 7.73 2.82
C ASP A 256 7.86 7.97 1.41
N ALA A 257 8.84 8.86 1.29
CA ALA A 257 9.69 8.93 0.11
C ALA A 257 10.57 7.68 0.04
N TYR A 258 10.70 7.12 -1.16
CA TYR A 258 11.54 5.95 -1.37
C TYR A 258 13.02 6.33 -1.47
N ALA A 259 13.85 5.54 -0.83
CA ALA A 259 15.30 5.55 -1.02
C ALA A 259 15.85 4.12 -0.83
N ASP A 260 16.79 3.70 -1.67
CA ASP A 260 17.39 2.36 -1.63
C ASP A 260 18.12 2.09 -0.31
N ASP A 261 18.73 3.11 0.28
CA ASP A 261 19.53 3.04 1.50
C ASP A 261 18.76 3.37 2.79
N ALA A 262 17.42 3.50 2.72
CA ALA A 262 16.60 3.92 3.86
C ALA A 262 16.83 3.05 5.11
N HIS A 263 16.89 1.73 4.96
CA HIS A 263 17.12 0.78 6.06
C HIS A 263 18.53 0.92 6.64
N THR A 264 19.53 1.16 5.80
CA THR A 264 20.93 1.42 6.25
C THR A 264 21.00 2.68 7.10
N ARG A 265 20.37 3.77 6.65
CA ARG A 265 20.30 5.03 7.40
C ARG A 265 19.54 4.86 8.72
N ALA A 266 18.39 4.18 8.68
CA ALA A 266 17.59 3.93 9.88
C ALA A 266 18.37 3.11 10.92
N LYS A 267 19.07 2.07 10.52
CA LYS A 267 19.93 1.27 11.41
C LYS A 267 21.04 2.10 12.05
N ALA A 268 21.67 2.99 11.28
CA ALA A 268 22.73 3.88 11.78
C ALA A 268 22.22 4.90 12.80
N GLN A 269 20.96 5.33 12.69
CA GLN A 269 20.32 6.26 13.63
C GLN A 269 19.87 5.59 14.94
N GLY A 270 19.83 4.27 14.98
CA GLY A 270 19.36 3.50 16.14
C GLY A 270 17.83 3.37 16.20
N ILE A 271 17.30 2.97 17.38
CA ILE A 271 15.86 2.84 17.57
C ILE A 271 15.21 4.21 17.41
N CYS A 272 14.49 4.39 16.33
CA CYS A 272 13.78 5.64 16.06
C CYS A 272 12.25 5.42 16.18
N CYS A 273 11.58 6.46 16.66
CA CYS A 273 10.14 6.63 16.54
C CYS A 273 9.87 7.07 15.10
N ASN A 274 9.24 6.23 14.33
CA ASN A 274 8.58 6.44 13.04
C ASN A 274 8.60 7.89 12.48
N PRO A 275 9.73 8.48 12.06
CA PRO A 275 9.67 9.67 11.24
C PRO A 275 9.39 9.19 9.81
N PRO A 276 8.44 9.80 9.08
CA PRO A 276 8.42 9.67 7.63
C PRO A 276 9.83 10.01 7.13
N ALA A 277 10.36 9.21 6.21
CA ALA A 277 11.65 9.53 5.60
C ALA A 277 11.58 10.98 5.10
N PRO A 278 12.44 11.88 5.57
CA PRO A 278 12.37 13.27 5.16
C PRO A 278 12.42 13.32 3.63
N LEU A 279 11.55 14.11 3.03
CA LEU A 279 11.73 14.53 1.64
C LEU A 279 13.14 15.07 1.58
N SER A 280 14.09 14.30 1.05
CA SER A 280 15.50 14.66 1.06
C SER A 280 15.73 15.81 0.08
N ALA A 281 15.54 17.02 0.57
CA ALA A 281 16.01 18.24 -0.12
C ALA A 281 17.54 18.25 -0.35
N ASN A 282 18.27 17.29 0.24
CA ASN A 282 19.71 17.23 0.22
C ASN A 282 20.30 16.20 -0.76
N SER A 283 19.48 15.44 -1.49
CA SER A 283 20.02 14.44 -2.43
C SER A 283 20.30 14.98 -3.84
N GLY A 284 20.07 16.26 -4.10
CA GLY A 284 20.20 16.80 -5.46
C GLY A 284 19.21 16.20 -6.46
N GLN A 285 18.27 15.36 -5.97
CA GLN A 285 17.17 14.84 -6.79
C GLN A 285 16.15 15.94 -7.00
N ASP A 286 15.84 16.17 -8.26
CA ASP A 286 14.77 17.06 -8.67
C ASP A 286 13.47 16.62 -7.98
N LEU A 287 12.79 17.52 -7.29
CA LEU A 287 11.52 17.28 -6.60
C LEU A 287 10.41 16.75 -7.53
N THR A 288 10.61 16.82 -8.83
CA THR A 288 9.67 16.37 -9.87
C THR A 288 9.66 14.84 -10.04
N SER A 289 10.65 14.12 -9.52
CA SER A 289 10.73 12.64 -9.62
C SER A 289 10.73 11.96 -8.25
N ILE A 290 9.82 12.37 -7.35
CA ILE A 290 9.75 11.75 -6.02
C ILE A 290 9.09 10.37 -6.14
N LEU A 291 9.89 9.34 -5.91
CA LEU A 291 9.37 7.99 -5.70
C LEU A 291 8.77 7.87 -4.30
N ARG A 292 7.63 7.23 -4.21
CA ARG A 292 6.98 6.86 -2.94
C ARG A 292 7.08 5.37 -2.70
N VAL A 293 7.13 4.99 -1.44
CA VAL A 293 7.14 3.58 -1.07
C VAL A 293 5.79 2.94 -1.36
N THR A 294 5.84 1.76 -1.99
CA THR A 294 4.70 0.84 -2.06
C THR A 294 5.06 -0.49 -1.41
N LYS A 295 4.09 -1.11 -0.73
CA LYS A 295 4.23 -2.34 0.07
C LYS A 295 3.19 -3.39 -0.31
N GLY A 296 3.46 -4.65 0.02
CA GLY A 296 2.50 -5.75 0.00
C GLY A 296 2.48 -6.59 -1.27
N GLY A 297 3.05 -6.12 -2.36
CA GLY A 297 2.92 -6.81 -3.64
C GLY A 297 1.52 -6.73 -4.24
N SER A 298 1.25 -7.49 -5.29
CA SER A 298 -0.04 -7.46 -5.97
C SER A 298 -0.39 -8.81 -6.59
N PHE A 299 -1.55 -8.90 -7.23
CA PHE A 299 -1.98 -10.06 -8.02
C PHE A 299 -1.02 -10.39 -9.18
N LEU A 300 -0.09 -9.52 -9.53
CA LEU A 300 0.95 -9.74 -10.54
C LEU A 300 2.26 -10.29 -9.96
N CYS A 301 2.38 -10.41 -8.62
CA CYS A 301 3.59 -10.92 -8.00
C CYS A 301 3.64 -12.46 -8.09
N ASN A 302 4.79 -12.97 -8.54
CA ASN A 302 5.03 -14.37 -8.78
C ASN A 302 6.40 -14.76 -8.19
N PRO A 303 6.59 -15.97 -7.61
CA PRO A 303 7.85 -16.41 -7.03
C PRO A 303 9.04 -16.30 -7.98
N ASN A 304 8.80 -16.48 -9.29
CA ASN A 304 9.86 -16.46 -10.30
C ASN A 304 10.20 -15.06 -10.82
N TYR A 305 9.44 -14.03 -10.40
CA TYR A 305 9.64 -12.66 -10.89
C TYR A 305 9.91 -11.68 -9.75
N CYS A 306 8.99 -11.49 -8.79
CA CYS A 306 9.17 -10.45 -7.79
C CYS A 306 8.96 -10.89 -6.34
N GLU A 307 8.17 -11.92 -6.04
CA GLU A 307 7.84 -12.42 -4.68
C GLU A 307 7.55 -11.30 -3.64
N SER A 308 7.00 -10.17 -4.09
CA SER A 308 6.88 -8.95 -3.28
C SER A 308 5.69 -8.94 -2.30
N TYR A 309 4.99 -10.06 -2.16
CA TYR A 309 3.99 -10.30 -1.12
C TYR A 309 4.62 -10.69 0.24
N ARG A 310 5.95 -10.54 0.39
CA ARG A 310 6.65 -10.62 1.68
C ARG A 310 6.51 -9.29 2.44
N PRO A 311 6.35 -9.30 3.77
CA PRO A 311 6.15 -8.06 4.53
C PRO A 311 7.31 -7.07 4.40
N THR A 312 8.55 -7.57 4.18
CA THR A 312 9.75 -6.75 4.02
C THR A 312 9.87 -6.11 2.64
N ALA A 313 9.22 -6.70 1.63
CA ALA A 313 9.33 -6.22 0.26
C ALA A 313 8.83 -4.77 0.13
N ARG A 314 9.58 -3.97 -0.63
CA ARG A 314 9.32 -2.54 -0.85
C ARG A 314 9.72 -2.15 -2.26
N ARG A 315 8.99 -1.19 -2.81
CA ARG A 315 9.25 -0.66 -4.15
C ARG A 315 9.12 0.85 -4.16
N GLY A 316 9.99 1.52 -4.92
CA GLY A 316 9.83 2.92 -5.29
C GLY A 316 8.93 3.04 -6.51
N THR A 317 7.84 3.79 -6.37
CA THR A 317 6.86 4.03 -7.44
C THR A 317 6.68 5.54 -7.62
N PRO A 318 6.70 6.08 -8.86
CA PRO A 318 6.43 7.49 -9.11
C PRO A 318 5.10 7.93 -8.48
N HIS A 319 5.12 9.06 -7.77
CA HIS A 319 3.97 9.52 -6.99
C HIS A 319 2.77 9.92 -7.86
N ASP A 320 3.02 10.36 -9.06
CA ASP A 320 2.06 10.91 -10.02
C ASP A 320 1.55 9.87 -11.05
N THR A 321 1.87 8.59 -10.86
CA THR A 321 1.51 7.53 -11.80
C THR A 321 0.65 6.48 -11.10
N GLY A 322 -0.57 6.26 -11.63
CA GLY A 322 -1.39 5.13 -11.28
C GLY A 322 -1.05 3.89 -12.11
N SER A 323 -1.46 2.72 -11.64
CA SER A 323 -1.44 1.48 -12.41
C SER A 323 -2.50 0.51 -11.90
N GLU A 324 -2.87 -0.48 -12.71
CA GLU A 324 -3.98 -1.37 -12.37
C GLU A 324 -3.71 -2.35 -11.21
N HIS A 325 -2.50 -2.34 -10.65
CA HIS A 325 -2.11 -3.18 -9.53
C HIS A 325 -1.72 -2.39 -8.27
N VAL A 326 -1.96 -1.08 -8.24
CA VAL A 326 -1.65 -0.21 -7.11
C VAL A 326 -2.91 0.45 -6.59
N GLY A 327 -3.15 0.26 -5.32
CA GLY A 327 -4.22 0.87 -4.52
C GLY A 327 -3.65 1.40 -3.20
N PHE A 328 -4.48 1.48 -2.17
CA PHE A 328 -4.05 1.98 -0.86
C PHE A 328 -5.04 1.64 0.25
N ARG A 329 -4.58 1.75 1.48
CA ARG A 329 -5.40 1.80 2.71
C ARG A 329 -4.96 2.97 3.57
N CYS A 330 -5.81 3.40 4.49
CA CYS A 330 -5.54 4.55 5.33
C CYS A 330 -5.31 4.15 6.78
N VAL A 331 -4.68 5.07 7.51
CA VAL A 331 -4.51 5.02 8.96
C VAL A 331 -5.04 6.30 9.61
N LYS A 332 -5.30 6.22 10.90
CA LYS A 332 -5.67 7.36 11.76
C LYS A 332 -4.94 7.21 13.08
N ASP A 333 -4.42 8.31 13.62
CA ASP A 333 -3.74 8.28 14.90
C ASP A 333 -4.72 7.89 16.00
N ALA A 334 -4.28 7.01 16.92
CA ALA A 334 -5.01 6.74 18.13
C ALA A 334 -4.79 7.91 19.09
N GLN A 335 -5.90 8.50 19.55
CA GLN A 335 -5.88 9.56 20.56
C GLN A 335 -5.58 9.00 21.94
#